data_9f0c24a014a5d5623e01cb8f381e4691
#
_entry.id   9f0c24a014a5d5623e01cb8f381e4691
#
_cell.length_a   1.000
_cell.length_b   1.000
_cell.length_c   1.000
_cell.angle_alpha   90.00
_cell.angle_beta   90.00
_cell.angle_gamma   90.00
#
_symmetry.space_group_name_H-M   'P 1'
#
loop_
_entity.id
_entity.type
_entity.pdbx_description
1 polymer ?
#
loop_
_entity_poly.entity_id
_entity_poly.type
_entity_poly.pdbx_seq_one_letter_code
_entity_poly.pdbx_strand_id
1 'polypeptide(L)'
;MSKNKVKKKKKIKRSIRIIILLLVIGLGSFGYYKISHGKGVKDTVDDIVNAIEAKREEPKLTVYDEDSNKRPIAVMIPHDTWGGAQTRQYGIQDAYVIYEALAEGGITRLMAVFKDVNTEKIGPVRSSRSYYLDYAMEHDAIYVHWGQSPQAQADIPKYGIDNINGLYEEGKSIFRDSNYSAPNNGYTSIETIYNRSEQIGYSTTSTKWKTFKYSAKEVDYSEDATKKAANNIMVKYSGSYAGKYTYDAEKKYYLRFNNDNPHIDNGTGQQLHVKNIVILKIDYSAIAGDDKNRIDLKNIGTGNGYYITEGYSIDITWKKDERTSKTKYYDSKGNELVLNDGNTFVQIQPVNYTLTIE
;
A
#
# COMPACT_ATOMS: atom_id res chain seq x y z
N MET A 1 -0.09 -5.74 -28.90
CA MET A 1 0.74 -4.49 -28.88
C MET A 1 0.18 -3.49 -29.87
N SER A 2 -0.36 -2.35 -29.40
CA SER A 2 -1.04 -1.35 -30.25
C SER A 2 -0.07 -0.75 -31.28
N LYS A 3 -0.56 -0.52 -32.52
CA LYS A 3 0.16 0.13 -33.62
C LYS A 3 0.80 1.47 -33.21
N ASN A 4 0.25 2.15 -32.21
CA ASN A 4 0.77 3.41 -31.67
C ASN A 4 2.03 3.23 -30.80
N LYS A 5 2.13 2.19 -29.97
CA LYS A 5 3.37 1.88 -29.20
C LYS A 5 4.53 1.52 -30.14
N VAL A 6 4.25 0.78 -31.20
CA VAL A 6 5.26 0.44 -32.22
C VAL A 6 5.71 1.69 -32.98
N LYS A 7 4.78 2.62 -33.33
CA LYS A 7 5.12 3.90 -33.98
C LYS A 7 5.94 4.81 -33.05
N LYS A 8 5.60 4.90 -31.76
CA LYS A 8 6.34 5.71 -30.77
C LYS A 8 7.74 5.16 -30.53
N LYS A 9 7.91 3.83 -30.40
CA LYS A 9 9.23 3.16 -30.31
C LYS A 9 10.07 3.40 -31.57
N LYS A 10 9.46 3.28 -32.78
CA LYS A 10 10.16 3.58 -34.04
C LYS A 10 10.60 5.05 -34.15
N LYS A 11 9.76 5.99 -33.69
CA LYS A 11 10.07 7.42 -33.72
C LYS A 11 11.21 7.79 -32.77
N ILE A 12 11.23 7.21 -31.55
CA ILE A 12 12.32 7.38 -30.56
C ILE A 12 13.62 6.77 -31.09
N LYS A 13 13.60 5.54 -31.62
CA LYS A 13 14.79 4.92 -32.25
C LYS A 13 15.34 5.77 -33.40
N ARG A 14 14.47 6.39 -34.20
CA ARG A 14 14.87 7.28 -35.30
C ARG A 14 15.53 8.56 -34.79
N SER A 15 15.02 9.18 -33.72
CA SER A 15 15.62 10.39 -33.13
C SER A 15 16.97 10.10 -32.47
N ILE A 16 17.11 8.97 -31.76
CA ILE A 16 18.39 8.56 -31.16
C ILE A 16 19.42 8.27 -32.25
N ARG A 17 19.04 7.61 -33.34
CA ARG A 17 19.93 7.36 -34.48
C ARG A 17 20.43 8.64 -35.14
N ILE A 18 19.56 9.67 -35.28
CA ILE A 18 19.94 10.98 -35.80
C ILE A 18 20.93 11.69 -34.88
N ILE A 19 20.73 11.66 -33.57
CA ILE A 19 21.63 12.27 -32.58
C ILE A 19 22.99 11.57 -32.57
N ILE A 20 23.02 10.23 -32.63
CA ILE A 20 24.27 9.47 -32.69
C ILE A 20 25.00 9.71 -34.03
N LEU A 21 24.27 9.83 -35.11
CA LEU A 21 24.85 10.14 -36.44
C LEU A 21 25.49 11.53 -36.41
N LEU A 22 24.87 12.53 -35.78
CA LEU A 22 25.43 13.89 -35.63
C LEU A 22 26.65 13.91 -34.70
N LEU A 23 26.65 13.10 -33.62
CA LEU A 23 27.82 12.95 -32.74
C LEU A 23 29.00 12.23 -33.44
N VAL A 24 28.72 11.24 -34.27
CA VAL A 24 29.77 10.52 -35.07
C VAL A 24 30.35 11.42 -36.14
N ILE A 25 29.56 12.32 -36.72
CA ILE A 25 30.03 13.31 -37.70
C ILE A 25 30.87 14.41 -37.01
N GLY A 26 30.52 14.78 -35.76
CA GLY A 26 31.28 15.79 -34.97
C GLY A 26 32.60 15.28 -34.37
N LEU A 27 32.77 13.98 -34.22
CA LEU A 27 33.97 13.33 -33.64
C LEU A 27 34.86 12.67 -34.74
N GLY A 28 35.11 13.37 -35.78
CA GLY A 28 35.72 12.92 -37.05
C GLY A 28 37.02 12.11 -37.04
N SER A 29 37.65 11.85 -35.87
CA SER A 29 38.86 11.03 -35.77
C SER A 29 38.67 9.64 -35.16
N PHE A 30 37.66 9.46 -34.32
CA PHE A 30 37.40 8.18 -33.64
C PHE A 30 36.53 7.23 -34.50
N GLY A 31 35.66 7.76 -35.36
CA GLY A 31 34.81 6.98 -36.26
C GLY A 31 35.61 6.31 -37.39
N TYR A 32 36.65 6.97 -37.87
CA TYR A 32 37.51 6.45 -38.97
C TYR A 32 38.27 5.17 -38.59
N TYR A 33 38.67 5.04 -37.32
CA TYR A 33 39.38 3.87 -36.80
C TYR A 33 38.52 2.60 -36.75
N LYS A 34 37.25 2.72 -36.47
CA LYS A 34 36.28 1.55 -36.42
C LYS A 34 35.77 1.16 -37.77
N ILE A 35 35.59 2.11 -38.69
CA ILE A 35 35.12 1.85 -40.06
C ILE A 35 36.17 1.06 -40.87
N SER A 36 37.45 1.24 -40.57
CA SER A 36 38.57 0.51 -41.21
C SER A 36 38.63 -0.99 -40.88
N HIS A 37 37.84 -1.46 -39.91
CA HIS A 37 37.81 -2.86 -39.46
C HIS A 37 36.53 -3.62 -39.84
N GLY A 38 35.83 -3.23 -40.91
CA GLY A 38 34.84 -4.06 -41.61
C GLY A 38 33.40 -4.02 -41.07
N LYS A 39 33.06 -3.13 -40.10
CA LYS A 39 31.67 -2.90 -39.70
C LYS A 39 31.09 -1.65 -40.36
N GLY A 40 29.93 -1.76 -41.02
CA GLY A 40 29.23 -0.59 -41.57
C GLY A 40 28.81 0.39 -40.51
N VAL A 41 28.77 1.71 -40.85
CA VAL A 41 28.27 2.78 -39.91
C VAL A 41 26.92 2.44 -39.31
N LYS A 42 26.04 1.80 -40.11
CA LYS A 42 24.73 1.35 -39.68
C LYS A 42 24.80 0.30 -38.55
N ASP A 43 25.67 -0.69 -38.71
CA ASP A 43 25.85 -1.78 -37.73
C ASP A 43 26.46 -1.27 -36.43
N THR A 44 27.40 -0.31 -36.50
CA THR A 44 28.00 0.35 -35.34
C THR A 44 26.95 1.20 -34.58
N VAL A 45 26.08 1.92 -35.28
CA VAL A 45 24.99 2.69 -34.69
C VAL A 45 23.97 1.77 -34.06
N ASP A 46 23.61 0.65 -34.69
CA ASP A 46 22.70 -0.33 -34.12
C ASP A 46 23.30 -1.02 -32.86
N ASP A 47 24.59 -1.36 -32.86
CA ASP A 47 25.32 -1.87 -31.70
C ASP A 47 25.31 -0.87 -30.51
N ILE A 48 25.54 0.43 -30.78
CA ILE A 48 25.52 1.50 -29.76
C ILE A 48 24.09 1.70 -29.22
N VAL A 49 23.09 1.72 -30.11
CA VAL A 49 21.68 1.83 -29.70
C VAL A 49 21.27 0.64 -28.84
N ASN A 50 21.66 -0.57 -29.23
CA ASN A 50 21.38 -1.78 -28.48
C ASN A 50 22.13 -1.79 -27.12
N ALA A 51 23.37 -1.32 -27.06
CA ALA A 51 24.14 -1.18 -25.82
C ALA A 51 23.57 -0.09 -24.89
N ILE A 52 23.02 1.00 -25.43
CA ILE A 52 22.32 2.03 -24.64
C ILE A 52 20.97 1.49 -24.13
N GLU A 53 20.24 0.75 -24.98
CA GLU A 53 18.98 0.11 -24.57
C GLU A 53 19.21 -1.00 -23.51
N ALA A 54 20.33 -1.76 -23.60
CA ALA A 54 20.71 -2.79 -22.65
C ALA A 54 21.24 -2.20 -21.30
N LYS A 55 21.82 -1.01 -21.31
CA LYS A 55 22.26 -0.28 -20.10
C LYS A 55 21.14 0.53 -19.44
N ARG A 56 19.96 0.58 -20.01
CA ARG A 56 18.82 1.23 -19.37
C ARG A 56 18.39 0.32 -18.24
N GLU A 57 18.79 0.69 -17.01
CA GLU A 57 18.35 -0.02 -15.81
C GLU A 57 16.82 -0.13 -15.84
N GLU A 58 16.31 -1.33 -15.63
CA GLU A 58 14.87 -1.52 -15.45
C GLU A 58 14.45 -0.69 -14.23
N PRO A 59 13.34 0.06 -14.32
CA PRO A 59 12.87 0.83 -13.19
C PRO A 59 12.59 -0.11 -12.02
N LYS A 60 13.12 0.23 -10.84
CA LYS A 60 12.89 -0.50 -9.59
C LYS A 60 11.66 0.05 -8.89
N LEU A 61 11.04 -0.77 -8.05
CA LEU A 61 9.98 -0.32 -7.16
C LEU A 61 10.53 0.71 -6.17
N THR A 62 9.69 1.70 -5.83
CA THR A 62 9.98 2.71 -4.81
C THR A 62 9.20 2.50 -3.53
N VAL A 63 8.09 1.72 -3.60
CA VAL A 63 7.20 1.45 -2.47
C VAL A 63 7.85 0.58 -1.39
N TYR A 64 8.83 -0.23 -1.75
CA TYR A 64 9.72 -1.01 -0.88
C TYR A 64 10.95 -1.50 -1.68
N ASP A 65 11.99 -1.94 -0.96
CA ASP A 65 13.15 -2.60 -1.56
C ASP A 65 12.82 -4.08 -1.86
N GLU A 66 12.84 -4.47 -3.15
CA GLU A 66 12.51 -5.84 -3.60
C GLU A 66 13.53 -6.88 -3.11
N ASP A 67 14.75 -6.47 -2.83
CA ASP A 67 15.85 -7.32 -2.38
C ASP A 67 15.90 -7.44 -0.84
N SER A 68 15.10 -6.62 -0.13
CA SER A 68 15.06 -6.61 1.33
C SER A 68 14.25 -7.79 1.88
N ASN A 69 14.84 -8.50 2.83
CA ASN A 69 14.15 -9.53 3.62
C ASN A 69 13.71 -9.04 5.01
N LYS A 70 13.79 -7.74 5.32
CA LYS A 70 13.25 -7.19 6.56
C LYS A 70 11.78 -7.56 6.69
N ARG A 71 11.39 -8.07 7.85
CA ARG A 71 10.01 -8.45 8.13
C ARG A 71 9.14 -7.22 8.30
N PRO A 72 7.95 -7.11 7.67
CA PRO A 72 7.06 -5.97 7.87
C PRO A 72 6.59 -5.82 9.32
N ILE A 73 6.24 -4.59 9.70
CA ILE A 73 5.61 -4.26 10.98
C ILE A 73 4.20 -3.75 10.69
N ALA A 74 3.18 -4.35 11.32
CA ALA A 74 1.79 -3.93 11.19
C ALA A 74 1.31 -3.31 12.51
N VAL A 75 0.95 -2.02 12.49
CA VAL A 75 0.58 -1.25 13.68
C VAL A 75 -0.90 -0.89 13.65
N MET A 76 -1.63 -1.22 14.73
CA MET A 76 -3.03 -0.83 14.89
C MET A 76 -3.14 0.63 15.31
N ILE A 77 -3.87 1.43 14.54
CA ILE A 77 -4.06 2.87 14.71
C ILE A 77 -5.54 3.17 14.94
N PRO A 78 -5.92 3.94 15.98
CA PRO A 78 -7.31 4.37 16.16
C PRO A 78 -7.70 5.35 15.04
N HIS A 79 -8.95 5.26 14.62
CA HIS A 79 -9.46 6.15 13.59
C HIS A 79 -10.91 6.53 13.88
N ASP A 80 -11.11 7.09 15.06
CA ASP A 80 -12.39 7.59 15.52
C ASP A 80 -12.36 9.11 15.69
N THR A 81 -13.51 9.76 15.60
CA THR A 81 -13.68 11.19 15.85
C THR A 81 -13.71 11.50 17.35
N TRP A 82 -13.96 10.47 18.18
CA TRP A 82 -13.99 10.60 19.61
C TRP A 82 -12.57 10.63 20.20
N GLY A 83 -12.33 11.51 21.15
CA GLY A 83 -11.03 11.60 21.82
C GLY A 83 -9.88 12.08 20.94
N GLY A 84 -10.18 12.64 19.76
CA GLY A 84 -9.19 13.25 18.87
C GLY A 84 -8.21 12.27 18.24
N ALA A 85 -8.56 11.00 18.09
CA ALA A 85 -7.66 9.98 17.52
C ALA A 85 -7.15 10.36 16.12
N GLN A 86 -8.05 10.85 15.25
CA GLN A 86 -7.69 11.27 13.88
C GLN A 86 -6.73 12.45 13.82
N THR A 87 -6.67 13.28 14.87
CA THR A 87 -5.79 14.46 14.94
C THR A 87 -4.47 14.20 15.66
N ARG A 88 -4.20 12.94 16.04
CA ARG A 88 -3.00 12.55 16.80
C ARG A 88 -2.20 11.45 16.12
N GLN A 89 -2.46 11.22 14.84
CA GLN A 89 -1.79 10.17 14.07
C GLN A 89 -0.44 10.66 13.55
N TYR A 90 0.59 9.85 13.76
CA TYR A 90 1.97 10.09 13.36
C TYR A 90 2.51 8.92 12.56
N GLY A 91 3.27 9.21 11.52
CA GLY A 91 4.08 8.27 10.77
C GLY A 91 3.30 7.34 9.84
N ILE A 92 1.99 7.54 9.67
CA ILE A 92 1.18 6.65 8.82
C ILE A 92 1.42 6.85 7.32
N GLN A 93 1.95 8.01 6.89
CA GLN A 93 2.31 8.24 5.49
C GLN A 93 3.41 7.28 4.99
N ASP A 94 4.30 6.84 5.89
CA ASP A 94 5.40 5.94 5.55
C ASP A 94 4.96 4.47 5.36
N ALA A 95 3.72 4.14 5.70
CA ALA A 95 3.18 2.81 5.49
C ALA A 95 3.02 2.51 3.99
N TYR A 96 3.52 1.35 3.54
CA TYR A 96 3.34 0.94 2.15
C TYR A 96 1.92 0.42 1.88
N VAL A 97 1.24 -0.12 2.91
CA VAL A 97 -0.18 -0.50 2.85
C VAL A 97 -0.88 -0.06 4.13
N ILE A 98 -2.07 0.53 4.00
CA ILE A 98 -2.95 0.88 5.11
C ILE A 98 -4.29 0.20 4.88
N TYR A 99 -4.73 -0.60 5.84
CA TYR A 99 -6.07 -1.20 5.86
C TYR A 99 -7.00 -0.37 6.72
N GLU A 100 -8.21 -0.10 6.24
CA GLU A 100 -9.27 0.51 7.02
C GLU A 100 -10.50 -0.38 7.00
N ALA A 101 -11.04 -0.70 8.16
CA ALA A 101 -12.28 -1.44 8.34
C ALA A 101 -13.13 -0.89 9.48
N LEU A 102 -14.41 -1.20 9.47
CA LEU A 102 -15.27 -0.98 10.63
C LEU A 102 -14.69 -1.67 11.87
N ALA A 103 -14.85 -1.00 12.99
CA ALA A 103 -14.67 -1.55 14.32
C ALA A 103 -16.03 -1.56 15.04
N GLU A 104 -16.02 -1.32 16.34
CA GLU A 104 -17.27 -1.23 17.12
C GLU A 104 -17.96 0.14 16.97
N GLY A 105 -19.29 0.17 17.15
CA GLY A 105 -20.05 1.43 17.24
C GLY A 105 -20.05 2.31 15.99
N GLY A 106 -19.75 1.75 14.82
CA GLY A 106 -19.75 2.48 13.55
C GLY A 106 -18.50 3.35 13.32
N ILE A 107 -17.46 3.23 14.19
CA ILE A 107 -16.14 3.82 13.96
C ILE A 107 -15.29 2.91 13.08
N THR A 108 -14.24 3.45 12.48
CA THR A 108 -13.22 2.64 11.80
C THR A 108 -11.93 2.54 12.61
N ARG A 109 -11.05 1.67 12.18
CA ARG A 109 -9.69 1.55 12.68
C ARG A 109 -8.75 1.35 11.50
N LEU A 110 -7.50 1.80 11.65
CA LEU A 110 -6.48 1.56 10.63
C LEU A 110 -5.51 0.47 11.13
N MET A 111 -4.96 -0.27 10.19
CA MET A 111 -3.74 -1.05 10.37
C MET A 111 -2.74 -0.58 9.32
N ALA A 112 -1.69 0.08 9.78
CA ALA A 112 -0.62 0.59 8.93
C ALA A 112 0.53 -0.44 8.87
N VAL A 113 0.93 -0.85 7.68
CA VAL A 113 1.98 -1.85 7.44
C VAL A 113 3.20 -1.15 6.88
N PHE A 114 4.32 -1.30 7.57
CA PHE A 114 5.60 -0.65 7.26
C PHE A 114 6.60 -1.67 6.72
N LYS A 115 7.36 -1.26 5.69
CA LYS A 115 8.39 -2.09 5.09
C LYS A 115 9.53 -1.20 4.58
N ASP A 116 10.76 -1.53 4.96
CA ASP A 116 12.00 -0.86 4.53
C ASP A 116 12.07 0.65 4.81
N VAL A 117 11.37 1.09 5.85
CA VAL A 117 11.37 2.47 6.34
C VAL A 117 11.91 2.54 7.77
N ASN A 118 12.25 3.74 8.25
CA ASN A 118 12.69 3.99 9.62
C ASN A 118 11.89 5.14 10.26
N THR A 119 10.58 4.92 10.41
CA THR A 119 9.68 5.91 10.99
C THR A 119 9.90 6.04 12.49
N GLU A 120 10.27 7.25 12.95
CA GLU A 120 10.68 7.52 14.34
C GLU A 120 9.51 7.58 15.32
N LYS A 121 8.30 7.92 14.87
CA LYS A 121 7.11 7.99 15.72
C LYS A 121 5.89 7.48 14.96
N ILE A 122 5.29 6.40 15.47
CA ILE A 122 4.11 5.75 14.89
C ILE A 122 3.03 5.62 15.97
N GLY A 123 1.82 5.99 15.63
CA GLY A 123 0.68 5.82 16.51
C GLY A 123 -0.36 6.95 16.39
N PRO A 124 -1.28 7.05 17.38
CA PRO A 124 -1.34 6.24 18.60
C PRO A 124 -1.57 4.76 18.31
N VAL A 125 -1.04 3.87 19.14
CA VAL A 125 -1.26 2.43 19.03
C VAL A 125 -2.60 2.07 19.67
N ARG A 126 -3.38 1.19 19.01
CA ARG A 126 -4.74 0.83 19.45
C ARG A 126 -5.01 -0.68 19.44
N SER A 127 -6.19 -1.05 19.98
CA SER A 127 -6.55 -2.44 20.22
C SER A 127 -6.79 -3.21 18.91
N SER A 128 -6.34 -4.46 18.92
CA SER A 128 -6.57 -5.45 17.87
C SER A 128 -8.05 -5.85 17.77
N ARG A 129 -8.45 -6.24 16.55
CA ARG A 129 -9.68 -6.99 16.25
C ARG A 129 -9.31 -8.23 15.45
N SER A 130 -10.05 -9.31 15.62
CA SER A 130 -9.72 -10.64 15.05
C SER A 130 -9.47 -10.60 13.54
N TYR A 131 -10.30 -9.90 12.78
CA TYR A 131 -10.17 -9.80 11.32
C TYR A 131 -8.94 -9.01 10.83
N TYR A 132 -8.34 -8.13 11.64
CA TYR A 132 -7.06 -7.48 11.28
C TYR A 132 -5.89 -8.45 11.35
N LEU A 133 -5.99 -9.49 12.18
CA LEU A 133 -4.97 -10.54 12.24
C LEU A 133 -4.84 -11.26 10.91
N ASP A 134 -5.94 -11.44 10.18
CA ASP A 134 -5.95 -12.10 8.87
C ASP A 134 -5.09 -11.34 7.86
N TYR A 135 -5.20 -10.00 7.85
CA TYR A 135 -4.39 -9.15 6.99
C TYR A 135 -2.95 -9.01 7.50
N ALA A 136 -2.71 -8.98 8.81
CA ALA A 136 -1.35 -8.97 9.36
C ALA A 136 -0.57 -10.25 8.99
N MET A 137 -1.24 -11.42 9.03
CA MET A 137 -0.67 -12.71 8.62
C MET A 137 -0.33 -12.75 7.13
N GLU A 138 -1.12 -12.08 6.26
CA GLU A 138 -0.82 -11.99 4.83
C GLU A 138 0.55 -11.35 4.56
N HIS A 139 0.94 -10.40 5.41
CA HIS A 139 2.23 -9.72 5.34
C HIS A 139 3.32 -10.43 6.15
N ASP A 140 3.01 -11.53 6.83
CA ASP A 140 3.91 -12.17 7.82
C ASP A 140 4.51 -11.12 8.78
N ALA A 141 3.70 -10.15 9.21
CA ALA A 141 4.17 -8.96 9.92
C ALA A 141 4.35 -9.23 11.42
N ILE A 142 5.31 -8.51 12.05
CA ILE A 142 5.31 -8.32 13.51
C ILE A 142 4.12 -7.39 13.83
N TYR A 143 3.18 -7.89 14.63
CA TYR A 143 1.91 -7.22 14.86
C TYR A 143 1.94 -6.39 16.14
N VAL A 144 1.70 -5.07 16.03
CA VAL A 144 1.77 -4.11 17.14
C VAL A 144 0.38 -3.59 17.47
N HIS A 145 -0.04 -3.75 18.72
CA HIS A 145 -1.35 -3.32 19.18
C HIS A 145 -1.34 -2.96 20.67
N TRP A 146 -2.38 -2.29 21.15
CA TRP A 146 -2.54 -1.99 22.58
C TRP A 146 -3.90 -2.50 23.07
N GLY A 147 -3.90 -3.67 23.66
CA GLY A 147 -5.13 -4.41 24.01
C GLY A 147 -5.77 -5.06 22.78
N GLN A 148 -6.81 -5.84 23.00
CA GLN A 148 -7.48 -6.63 21.97
C GLN A 148 -8.92 -6.98 22.35
N SER A 149 -9.71 -7.42 21.35
CA SER A 149 -10.99 -8.10 21.60
C SER A 149 -10.78 -9.51 22.14
N PRO A 150 -11.77 -10.13 22.80
CA PRO A 150 -11.66 -11.53 23.26
C PRO A 150 -11.33 -12.50 22.13
N GLN A 151 -11.90 -12.28 20.91
CA GLN A 151 -11.63 -13.10 19.74
C GLN A 151 -10.16 -12.97 19.30
N ALA A 152 -9.65 -11.73 19.21
CA ALA A 152 -8.23 -11.51 18.87
C ALA A 152 -7.29 -12.09 19.93
N GLN A 153 -7.68 -12.05 21.22
CA GLN A 153 -6.91 -12.65 22.31
C GLN A 153 -6.77 -14.18 22.14
N ALA A 154 -7.82 -14.84 21.69
CA ALA A 154 -7.80 -16.28 21.41
C ALA A 154 -7.01 -16.60 20.12
N ASP A 155 -7.15 -15.76 19.09
CA ASP A 155 -6.58 -16.00 17.77
C ASP A 155 -5.06 -15.77 17.71
N ILE A 156 -4.52 -14.78 18.40
CA ILE A 156 -3.08 -14.47 18.40
C ILE A 156 -2.24 -15.72 18.72
N PRO A 157 -2.41 -16.42 19.85
CA PRO A 157 -1.65 -17.63 20.14
C PRO A 157 -2.04 -18.81 19.24
N LYS A 158 -3.32 -18.91 18.85
CA LYS A 158 -3.81 -19.99 17.97
C LYS A 158 -3.10 -20.01 16.63
N TYR A 159 -2.84 -18.86 16.05
CA TYR A 159 -2.16 -18.73 14.75
C TYR A 159 -0.68 -18.44 14.86
N GLY A 160 -0.10 -18.42 16.08
CA GLY A 160 1.32 -18.18 16.30
C GLY A 160 1.77 -16.80 15.82
N ILE A 161 0.95 -15.76 16.03
CA ILE A 161 1.24 -14.41 15.56
C ILE A 161 2.24 -13.75 16.51
N ASP A 162 3.43 -13.43 15.99
CA ASP A 162 4.40 -12.60 16.70
C ASP A 162 3.83 -11.21 16.91
N ASN A 163 3.63 -10.82 18.19
CA ASN A 163 2.96 -9.57 18.51
C ASN A 163 3.59 -8.82 19.66
N ILE A 164 3.49 -7.49 19.60
CA ILE A 164 3.90 -6.56 20.65
C ILE A 164 2.65 -5.85 21.17
N ASN A 165 2.26 -6.17 22.40
CA ASN A 165 1.05 -5.68 23.01
C ASN A 165 1.35 -4.62 24.08
N GLY A 166 0.91 -3.39 23.86
CA GLY A 166 1.11 -2.27 24.76
C GLY A 166 0.63 -2.48 26.21
N LEU A 167 -0.25 -3.46 26.47
CA LEU A 167 -0.62 -3.83 27.84
C LEU A 167 0.57 -4.38 28.66
N TYR A 168 1.57 -4.96 27.99
CA TYR A 168 2.76 -5.59 28.60
C TYR A 168 4.06 -4.90 28.20
N GLU A 169 4.00 -4.03 27.19
CA GLU A 169 5.16 -3.42 26.54
C GLU A 169 5.24 -1.89 26.75
N GLU A 170 4.33 -1.32 27.56
CA GLU A 170 4.41 0.09 27.98
C GLU A 170 5.73 0.35 28.71
N GLY A 171 6.45 1.39 28.32
CA GLY A 171 7.76 1.75 28.85
C GLY A 171 8.94 0.92 28.33
N LYS A 172 8.69 -0.10 27.49
CA LYS A 172 9.73 -0.94 26.85
C LYS A 172 9.82 -0.68 25.36
N SER A 173 8.70 -0.79 24.65
CA SER A 173 8.63 -0.61 23.20
C SER A 173 7.47 0.29 22.75
N ILE A 174 6.55 0.60 23.64
CA ILE A 174 5.47 1.57 23.41
C ILE A 174 5.48 2.58 24.54
N PHE A 175 5.53 3.86 24.23
CA PHE A 175 5.71 4.95 25.17
C PHE A 175 4.54 5.93 25.09
N ARG A 176 4.13 6.50 26.25
CA ARG A 176 3.09 7.52 26.26
C ARG A 176 3.68 8.89 25.97
N ASP A 177 3.02 9.61 25.07
CA ASP A 177 3.25 11.03 24.86
C ASP A 177 2.39 11.83 25.86
N SER A 178 3.04 12.56 26.77
CA SER A 178 2.38 13.35 27.82
C SER A 178 1.62 14.57 27.28
N ASN A 179 1.85 14.96 26.03
CA ASN A 179 1.09 16.04 25.39
C ASN A 179 -0.35 15.63 25.05
N TYR A 180 -0.65 14.33 25.12
CA TYR A 180 -1.96 13.79 24.82
C TYR A 180 -2.52 12.98 25.98
N SER A 181 -3.84 12.99 26.12
CA SER A 181 -4.53 12.18 27.12
C SER A 181 -4.70 10.73 26.63
N ALA A 182 -4.64 9.78 27.57
CA ALA A 182 -5.03 8.40 27.33
C ALA A 182 -6.52 8.33 26.86
N PRO A 183 -6.89 7.35 26.06
CA PRO A 183 -6.10 6.21 25.59
C PRO A 183 -5.37 6.43 24.25
N ASN A 184 -5.43 7.63 23.66
CA ASN A 184 -4.89 7.93 22.33
C ASN A 184 -3.54 8.67 22.44
N ASN A 185 -2.59 8.11 23.21
CA ASN A 185 -1.28 8.73 23.48
C ASN A 185 -0.12 7.74 23.54
N GLY A 186 -0.28 6.51 23.13
CA GLY A 186 0.79 5.51 23.07
C GLY A 186 1.43 5.43 21.70
N TYR A 187 2.76 5.59 21.62
CA TYR A 187 3.52 5.63 20.35
C TYR A 187 4.71 4.67 20.40
N THR A 188 5.17 4.29 19.23
CA THR A 188 6.36 3.46 19.02
C THR A 188 7.18 3.98 17.84
N SER A 189 8.25 3.27 17.46
CA SER A 189 9.04 3.49 16.23
C SER A 189 9.41 2.16 15.59
N ILE A 190 9.80 2.18 14.32
CA ILE A 190 10.28 1.00 13.60
C ILE A 190 11.49 0.37 14.30
N GLU A 191 12.49 1.19 14.64
CA GLU A 191 13.70 0.74 15.33
C GLU A 191 13.37 0.09 16.67
N THR A 192 12.51 0.71 17.47
CA THR A 192 12.11 0.19 18.77
C THR A 192 11.43 -1.17 18.66
N ILE A 193 10.56 -1.36 17.67
CA ILE A 193 9.87 -2.64 17.45
C ILE A 193 10.86 -3.74 17.02
N TYR A 194 11.79 -3.47 16.11
CA TYR A 194 12.81 -4.46 15.72
C TYR A 194 13.70 -4.83 16.91
N ASN A 195 14.24 -3.85 17.63
CA ASN A 195 15.08 -4.10 18.81
C ASN A 195 14.35 -4.94 19.86
N ARG A 196 13.07 -4.64 20.09
CA ARG A 196 12.26 -5.41 21.05
C ARG A 196 11.98 -6.83 20.55
N SER A 197 11.69 -7.00 19.26
CA SER A 197 11.45 -8.29 18.63
C SER A 197 12.65 -9.22 18.79
N GLU A 198 13.86 -8.72 18.54
CA GLU A 198 15.11 -9.49 18.74
C GLU A 198 15.30 -9.89 20.20
N GLN A 199 15.05 -8.98 21.15
CA GLN A 199 15.16 -9.26 22.59
C GLN A 199 14.23 -10.37 23.07
N ILE A 200 13.05 -10.51 22.45
CA ILE A 200 12.06 -11.54 22.82
C ILE A 200 12.05 -12.74 21.87
N GLY A 201 13.02 -12.81 20.95
CA GLY A 201 13.25 -13.97 20.09
C GLY A 201 12.39 -14.05 18.85
N TYR A 202 11.75 -12.93 18.41
CA TYR A 202 11.04 -12.91 17.14
C TYR A 202 11.99 -12.68 15.97
N SER A 203 11.72 -13.35 14.84
CA SER A 203 12.46 -13.08 13.61
C SER A 203 12.14 -11.68 13.08
N THR A 204 13.18 -10.92 12.74
CA THR A 204 13.10 -9.62 12.07
C THR A 204 13.23 -9.72 10.55
N THR A 205 13.27 -10.94 10.01
CA THR A 205 13.34 -11.23 8.58
C THR A 205 12.20 -12.15 8.12
N SER A 206 11.74 -11.97 6.88
CA SER A 206 10.74 -12.81 6.23
C SER A 206 10.90 -12.80 4.71
N THR A 207 10.58 -13.91 4.06
CA THR A 207 10.44 -14.03 2.61
C THR A 207 8.98 -14.20 2.18
N LYS A 208 8.03 -14.22 3.13
CA LYS A 208 6.60 -14.53 2.89
C LYS A 208 5.70 -13.31 2.80
N TRP A 209 6.23 -12.13 3.00
CA TRP A 209 5.49 -10.88 3.22
C TRP A 209 4.79 -10.29 1.98
N LYS A 210 5.23 -10.61 0.75
CA LYS A 210 4.67 -10.01 -0.49
C LYS A 210 3.20 -10.40 -0.64
N THR A 211 2.29 -9.43 -0.47
CA THR A 211 0.84 -9.60 -0.57
C THR A 211 0.30 -9.07 -1.88
N PHE A 212 0.77 -7.89 -2.31
CA PHE A 212 0.40 -7.28 -3.58
C PHE A 212 1.51 -7.46 -4.61
N LYS A 213 1.11 -7.48 -5.86
CA LYS A 213 2.01 -7.46 -7.00
C LYS A 213 2.09 -6.04 -7.53
N TYR A 214 3.22 -5.39 -7.37
CA TYR A 214 3.48 -4.04 -7.87
C TYR A 214 4.28 -4.08 -9.17
N SER A 215 4.11 -3.02 -9.96
CA SER A 215 4.91 -2.80 -11.18
C SER A 215 5.57 -1.43 -11.11
N ALA A 216 6.89 -1.40 -11.24
CA ALA A 216 7.67 -0.18 -11.37
C ALA A 216 7.39 0.60 -12.69
N LYS A 217 6.75 -0.06 -13.66
CA LYS A 217 6.23 0.58 -14.88
C LYS A 217 4.75 0.81 -14.71
N GLU A 218 4.26 1.98 -15.12
CA GLU A 218 2.82 2.27 -15.09
C GLU A 218 2.02 1.16 -15.77
N VAL A 219 1.06 0.61 -15.04
CA VAL A 219 0.20 -0.47 -15.54
C VAL A 219 -0.89 0.15 -16.43
N ASP A 220 -1.07 -0.42 -17.61
CA ASP A 220 -2.05 0.07 -18.58
C ASP A 220 -3.33 -0.77 -18.53
N TYR A 221 -4.36 -0.22 -17.87
CA TYR A 221 -5.71 -0.79 -17.84
C TYR A 221 -6.66 -0.13 -18.86
N SER A 222 -6.14 0.51 -19.92
CA SER A 222 -6.98 1.18 -20.94
C SER A 222 -7.94 0.24 -21.65
N GLU A 223 -7.61 -1.04 -21.74
CA GLU A 223 -8.42 -2.08 -22.38
C GLU A 223 -9.37 -2.80 -21.39
N ASP A 224 -9.45 -2.36 -20.13
CA ASP A 224 -10.41 -2.90 -19.18
C ASP A 224 -11.80 -2.30 -19.44
N ALA A 225 -12.79 -3.18 -19.69
CA ALA A 225 -14.16 -2.77 -20.07
C ALA A 225 -14.91 -2.04 -18.94
N THR A 226 -14.44 -2.18 -17.70
CA THR A 226 -15.05 -1.55 -16.51
C THR A 226 -14.41 -0.21 -16.15
N LYS A 227 -13.36 0.20 -16.89
CA LYS A 227 -12.62 1.42 -16.64
C LYS A 227 -13.52 2.65 -16.73
N LYS A 228 -13.50 3.46 -15.67
CA LYS A 228 -14.23 4.73 -15.58
C LYS A 228 -13.41 5.78 -14.86
N ALA A 229 -13.75 7.08 -15.02
CA ALA A 229 -13.13 8.16 -14.27
C ALA A 229 -13.31 7.97 -12.75
N ALA A 230 -12.30 8.38 -11.99
CA ALA A 230 -12.29 8.29 -10.53
C ALA A 230 -11.47 9.43 -9.94
N ASN A 231 -11.95 10.68 -10.13
CA ASN A 231 -11.28 11.86 -9.60
C ASN A 231 -11.69 12.14 -8.14
N ASN A 232 -12.93 11.79 -7.78
CA ASN A 232 -13.44 11.92 -6.42
C ASN A 232 -14.04 10.60 -5.96
N ILE A 233 -13.61 10.15 -4.79
CA ILE A 233 -14.08 8.90 -4.20
C ILE A 233 -14.62 9.18 -2.80
N MET A 234 -15.78 8.59 -2.46
CA MET A 234 -16.34 8.59 -1.12
C MET A 234 -16.67 7.16 -0.70
N VAL A 235 -16.00 6.69 0.34
CA VAL A 235 -16.19 5.38 0.95
C VAL A 235 -16.89 5.55 2.30
N LYS A 236 -18.21 5.35 2.34
CA LYS A 236 -19.01 5.52 3.57
C LYS A 236 -18.91 4.29 4.45
N TYR A 237 -18.71 4.50 5.76
CA TYR A 237 -18.59 3.45 6.76
C TYR A 237 -19.72 3.48 7.79
N SER A 238 -20.31 4.67 8.04
CA SER A 238 -21.42 4.84 8.96
C SER A 238 -22.23 6.09 8.61
N GLY A 239 -23.23 6.42 9.41
CA GLY A 239 -23.99 7.67 9.27
C GLY A 239 -23.13 8.93 9.45
N SER A 240 -22.04 8.83 10.22
CA SER A 240 -21.20 9.98 10.63
C SER A 240 -19.82 9.99 10.00
N TYR A 241 -19.39 8.90 9.34
CA TYR A 241 -18.02 8.81 8.81
C TYR A 241 -17.94 8.25 7.40
N ALA A 242 -17.14 8.94 6.57
CA ALA A 242 -16.69 8.51 5.25
C ALA A 242 -15.22 8.87 5.04
N GLY A 243 -14.43 7.95 4.53
CA GLY A 243 -13.13 8.24 3.94
C GLY A 243 -13.34 8.82 2.53
N LYS A 244 -12.69 9.94 2.22
CA LYS A 244 -12.80 10.56 0.89
C LYS A 244 -11.42 10.74 0.28
N TYR A 245 -11.41 10.78 -1.06
CA TYR A 245 -10.18 10.96 -1.84
C TYR A 245 -10.45 11.87 -3.03
N THR A 246 -9.48 12.75 -3.32
CA THR A 246 -9.49 13.60 -4.52
C THR A 246 -8.17 13.40 -5.27
N TYR A 247 -8.26 13.14 -6.56
CA TYR A 247 -7.11 12.90 -7.42
C TYR A 247 -6.37 14.20 -7.73
N ASP A 248 -5.07 14.22 -7.50
CA ASP A 248 -4.15 15.26 -7.94
C ASP A 248 -3.48 14.77 -9.24
N ALA A 249 -3.93 15.29 -10.38
CA ALA A 249 -3.46 14.85 -11.70
C ALA A 249 -1.99 15.26 -11.99
N GLU A 250 -1.49 16.30 -11.35
CA GLU A 250 -0.10 16.74 -11.50
C GLU A 250 0.85 15.79 -10.77
N LYS A 251 0.50 15.42 -9.54
CA LYS A 251 1.29 14.57 -8.66
C LYS A 251 0.98 13.08 -8.82
N LYS A 252 -0.11 12.75 -9.53
CA LYS A 252 -0.56 11.38 -9.82
C LYS A 252 -0.81 10.54 -8.58
N TYR A 253 -1.44 11.12 -7.55
CA TYR A 253 -1.88 10.45 -6.33
C TYR A 253 -3.23 11.00 -5.86
N TYR A 254 -3.80 10.37 -4.84
CA TYR A 254 -5.05 10.78 -4.21
C TYR A 254 -4.77 11.41 -2.85
N LEU A 255 -5.26 12.63 -2.63
CA LEU A 255 -5.29 13.28 -1.32
C LEU A 255 -6.43 12.68 -0.50
N ARG A 256 -6.14 12.30 0.76
CA ARG A 256 -7.12 11.66 1.65
C ARG A 256 -7.76 12.66 2.61
N PHE A 257 -9.08 12.45 2.86
CA PHE A 257 -9.87 13.23 3.80
C PHE A 257 -10.65 12.32 4.76
N ASN A 258 -10.85 12.80 5.98
CA ASN A 258 -11.78 12.25 6.97
C ASN A 258 -13.06 13.09 6.92
N ASN A 259 -14.13 12.57 6.34
CA ASN A 259 -15.27 13.37 5.88
C ASN A 259 -14.76 14.50 4.95
N ASP A 260 -14.92 15.77 5.36
CA ASP A 260 -14.48 16.93 4.58
C ASP A 260 -13.15 17.52 5.10
N ASN A 261 -12.55 16.94 6.13
CA ASN A 261 -11.32 17.44 6.72
C ASN A 261 -10.11 16.71 6.13
N PRO A 262 -9.05 17.41 5.72
CA PRO A 262 -7.79 16.78 5.33
C PRO A 262 -7.29 15.80 6.40
N HIS A 263 -6.91 14.61 5.99
CA HIS A 263 -6.31 13.64 6.89
C HIS A 263 -4.81 13.92 7.01
N ILE A 264 -4.40 14.50 8.13
CA ILE A 264 -3.02 14.96 8.34
C ILE A 264 -2.21 13.89 9.08
N ASP A 265 -0.99 13.63 8.59
CA ASP A 265 0.05 12.96 9.37
C ASP A 265 0.79 14.01 10.20
N ASN A 266 0.68 13.94 11.54
CA ASN A 266 1.31 14.92 12.41
C ASN A 266 2.84 14.81 12.47
N GLY A 267 3.42 13.72 11.99
CA GLY A 267 4.88 13.58 11.87
C GLY A 267 5.46 14.51 10.82
N THR A 268 4.74 14.68 9.69
CA THR A 268 5.14 15.53 8.58
C THR A 268 4.39 16.86 8.54
N GLY A 269 3.23 16.96 9.19
CA GLY A 269 2.30 18.06 9.08
C GLY A 269 1.59 18.13 7.72
N GLN A 270 1.74 17.11 6.88
CA GLN A 270 1.17 17.06 5.52
C GLN A 270 -0.08 16.19 5.46
N GLN A 271 -0.92 16.46 4.48
CA GLN A 271 -2.08 15.63 4.17
C GLN A 271 -1.63 14.28 3.59
N LEU A 272 -2.24 13.20 4.08
CA LEU A 272 -2.02 11.87 3.56
C LEU A 272 -2.38 11.79 2.08
N HIS A 273 -1.52 11.12 1.34
CA HIS A 273 -1.72 10.82 -0.07
C HIS A 273 -1.37 9.37 -0.39
N VAL A 274 -2.05 8.81 -1.36
CA VAL A 274 -1.89 7.43 -1.77
C VAL A 274 -1.88 7.28 -3.28
N LYS A 275 -1.07 6.35 -3.78
CA LYS A 275 -1.00 6.02 -5.20
C LYS A 275 -2.14 5.12 -5.64
N ASN A 276 -2.48 4.16 -4.78
CA ASN A 276 -3.44 3.10 -5.07
C ASN A 276 -4.52 3.05 -4.00
N ILE A 277 -5.76 2.87 -4.42
CA ILE A 277 -6.88 2.58 -3.52
C ILE A 277 -7.50 1.25 -3.98
N VAL A 278 -7.60 0.30 -3.06
CA VAL A 278 -8.29 -0.98 -3.26
C VAL A 278 -9.51 -0.98 -2.37
N ILE A 279 -10.71 -1.09 -2.94
CA ILE A 279 -11.95 -1.14 -2.17
C ILE A 279 -12.49 -2.55 -2.24
N LEU A 280 -12.65 -3.19 -1.07
CA LEU A 280 -13.24 -4.52 -0.93
C LEU A 280 -14.64 -4.37 -0.37
N LYS A 281 -15.66 -4.82 -1.09
CA LYS A 281 -17.03 -4.90 -0.59
C LYS A 281 -17.15 -6.18 0.22
N ILE A 282 -17.25 -6.04 1.55
CA ILE A 282 -17.25 -7.16 2.50
C ILE A 282 -18.46 -7.03 3.43
N ASP A 283 -19.19 -8.12 3.63
CA ASP A 283 -20.29 -8.17 4.59
C ASP A 283 -19.76 -8.33 6.02
N TYR A 284 -20.60 -8.00 7.00
CA TYR A 284 -20.29 -8.15 8.40
C TYR A 284 -21.54 -8.54 9.21
N SER A 285 -21.34 -9.08 10.39
CA SER A 285 -22.40 -9.35 11.35
C SER A 285 -22.02 -8.83 12.74
N ALA A 286 -23.01 -8.40 13.51
CA ALA A 286 -22.81 -8.16 14.93
C ALA A 286 -22.49 -9.48 15.65
N ILE A 287 -21.59 -9.44 16.61
CA ILE A 287 -21.30 -10.59 17.47
C ILE A 287 -22.41 -10.72 18.50
N ALA A 288 -23.14 -11.83 18.48
CA ALA A 288 -24.25 -12.05 19.38
C ALA A 288 -23.82 -12.01 20.86
N GLY A 289 -24.51 -11.23 21.68
CA GLY A 289 -24.22 -11.09 23.13
C GLY A 289 -23.01 -10.23 23.46
N ASP A 290 -22.41 -9.54 22.48
CA ASP A 290 -21.27 -8.66 22.71
C ASP A 290 -21.75 -7.29 23.27
N ASP A 291 -21.26 -6.94 24.48
CA ASP A 291 -21.63 -5.72 25.20
C ASP A 291 -21.01 -4.42 24.62
N LYS A 292 -20.12 -4.56 23.64
CA LYS A 292 -19.39 -3.44 23.02
C LYS A 292 -19.73 -3.24 21.55
N ASN A 293 -20.77 -3.93 21.05
CA ASN A 293 -21.19 -3.87 19.64
C ASN A 293 -20.06 -4.19 18.65
N ARG A 294 -19.20 -5.15 19.00
CA ARG A 294 -18.15 -5.61 18.10
C ARG A 294 -18.76 -6.39 16.93
N ILE A 295 -18.03 -6.42 15.87
CA ILE A 295 -18.44 -7.07 14.62
C ILE A 295 -17.49 -8.19 14.23
N ASP A 296 -18.01 -9.09 13.40
CA ASP A 296 -17.26 -10.11 12.68
C ASP A 296 -17.35 -9.81 11.17
N LEU A 297 -16.20 -9.68 10.49
CA LEU A 297 -16.14 -9.45 9.04
C LEU A 297 -16.16 -10.77 8.28
N LYS A 298 -16.93 -10.83 7.20
CA LYS A 298 -16.99 -11.99 6.29
C LYS A 298 -15.90 -11.91 5.23
N ASN A 299 -14.66 -11.79 5.68
CA ASN A 299 -13.48 -11.57 4.82
C ASN A 299 -12.84 -12.88 4.29
N ILE A 300 -13.48 -14.03 4.48
CA ILE A 300 -13.12 -15.32 3.88
C ILE A 300 -14.14 -15.66 2.79
N GLY A 301 -13.66 -16.09 1.62
CA GLY A 301 -14.47 -16.40 0.46
C GLY A 301 -14.10 -15.56 -0.75
N THR A 302 -15.11 -15.07 -1.45
CA THR A 302 -14.96 -14.25 -2.66
C THR A 302 -15.89 -13.05 -2.60
N GLY A 303 -15.51 -11.97 -3.26
CA GLY A 303 -16.36 -10.78 -3.38
C GLY A 303 -15.91 -9.84 -4.47
N ASN A 304 -16.67 -8.77 -4.63
CA ASN A 304 -16.38 -7.72 -5.60
C ASN A 304 -15.66 -6.55 -4.93
N GLY A 305 -15.00 -5.73 -5.73
CA GLY A 305 -14.32 -4.54 -5.28
C GLY A 305 -13.94 -3.64 -6.43
N TYR A 306 -13.09 -2.66 -6.12
CA TYR A 306 -12.59 -1.69 -7.09
C TYR A 306 -11.09 -1.47 -6.88
N TYR A 307 -10.36 -1.34 -7.95
CA TYR A 307 -8.99 -0.83 -7.93
C TYR A 307 -8.98 0.56 -8.57
N ILE A 308 -8.39 1.52 -7.87
CA ILE A 308 -8.38 2.93 -8.24
C ILE A 308 -6.96 3.43 -8.23
N THR A 309 -6.53 4.04 -9.33
CA THR A 309 -5.20 4.62 -9.52
C THR A 309 -5.22 5.59 -10.70
N GLU A 310 -4.29 6.54 -10.79
CA GLU A 310 -4.10 7.43 -11.95
C GLU A 310 -5.40 8.11 -12.46
N GLY A 311 -6.34 8.46 -11.57
CA GLY A 311 -7.59 9.14 -11.92
C GLY A 311 -8.66 8.24 -12.53
N TYR A 312 -8.51 6.93 -12.46
CA TYR A 312 -9.51 5.97 -12.93
C TYR A 312 -9.71 4.80 -11.97
N SER A 313 -10.84 4.11 -12.12
CA SER A 313 -11.15 2.86 -11.44
C SER A 313 -11.43 1.75 -12.44
N ILE A 314 -11.19 0.50 -12.01
CA ILE A 314 -11.67 -0.73 -12.65
C ILE A 314 -12.37 -1.58 -11.60
N ASP A 315 -13.31 -2.42 -12.04
CA ASP A 315 -13.91 -3.42 -11.19
C ASP A 315 -12.94 -4.58 -10.97
N ILE A 316 -12.90 -5.10 -9.74
CA ILE A 316 -12.09 -6.26 -9.38
C ILE A 316 -12.91 -7.29 -8.64
N THR A 317 -12.41 -8.52 -8.61
CA THR A 317 -12.86 -9.55 -7.68
C THR A 317 -11.74 -9.89 -6.71
N TRP A 318 -12.10 -10.24 -5.48
CA TRP A 318 -11.13 -10.73 -4.50
C TRP A 318 -11.50 -12.15 -4.06
N LYS A 319 -10.48 -12.91 -3.66
CA LYS A 319 -10.62 -14.27 -3.14
C LYS A 319 -9.65 -14.50 -1.98
N LYS A 320 -10.18 -15.01 -0.85
CA LYS A 320 -9.42 -15.45 0.31
C LYS A 320 -9.93 -16.82 0.75
N ASP A 321 -9.12 -17.85 0.64
CA ASP A 321 -9.56 -19.24 0.86
C ASP A 321 -9.72 -19.56 2.35
N GLU A 322 -8.84 -19.01 3.21
CA GLU A 322 -8.88 -19.17 4.66
C GLU A 322 -8.18 -17.98 5.35
N ARG A 323 -8.26 -17.90 6.66
CA ARG A 323 -7.71 -16.78 7.45
C ARG A 323 -6.21 -16.59 7.28
N THR A 324 -5.47 -17.67 7.08
CA THR A 324 -4.01 -17.67 6.90
C THR A 324 -3.57 -17.50 5.44
N SER A 325 -4.49 -17.59 4.48
CA SER A 325 -4.21 -17.39 3.06
C SER A 325 -4.06 -15.91 2.73
N LYS A 326 -3.25 -15.60 1.72
CA LYS A 326 -3.22 -14.27 1.12
C LYS A 326 -4.49 -14.03 0.31
N THR A 327 -5.04 -12.82 0.41
CA THR A 327 -6.09 -12.37 -0.47
C THR A 327 -5.53 -12.17 -1.88
N LYS A 328 -6.20 -12.76 -2.88
CA LYS A 328 -5.90 -12.60 -4.30
C LYS A 328 -6.91 -11.65 -4.93
N TYR A 329 -6.43 -10.83 -5.84
CA TYR A 329 -7.22 -9.83 -6.53
C TYR A 329 -7.14 -10.06 -8.03
N TYR A 330 -8.24 -9.89 -8.75
CA TYR A 330 -8.33 -10.15 -10.18
C TYR A 330 -9.05 -9.02 -10.89
N ASP A 331 -8.58 -8.65 -12.08
CA ASP A 331 -9.25 -7.71 -12.98
C ASP A 331 -10.53 -8.30 -13.61
N SER A 332 -11.24 -7.52 -14.40
CA SER A 332 -12.47 -7.95 -15.08
C SER A 332 -12.27 -9.11 -16.07
N LYS A 333 -11.04 -9.40 -16.47
CA LYS A 333 -10.66 -10.50 -17.36
C LYS A 333 -10.18 -11.74 -16.61
N GLY A 334 -10.14 -11.70 -15.27
CA GLY A 334 -9.65 -12.78 -14.42
C GLY A 334 -8.13 -12.87 -14.32
N ASN A 335 -7.37 -11.86 -14.77
CA ASN A 335 -5.93 -11.80 -14.54
C ASN A 335 -5.66 -11.30 -13.13
N GLU A 336 -4.57 -11.79 -12.51
CA GLU A 336 -4.13 -11.27 -11.22
C GLU A 336 -3.82 -9.77 -11.32
N LEU A 337 -4.37 -9.00 -10.39
CA LEU A 337 -4.23 -7.55 -10.34
C LEU A 337 -2.77 -7.16 -10.09
N VAL A 338 -2.27 -6.21 -10.87
CA VAL A 338 -0.96 -5.60 -10.69
C VAL A 338 -1.15 -4.12 -10.35
N LEU A 339 -0.64 -3.69 -9.21
CA LEU A 339 -0.75 -2.31 -8.75
C LEU A 339 0.39 -1.46 -9.32
N ASN A 340 0.13 -0.17 -9.50
CA ASN A 340 1.17 0.82 -9.77
C ASN A 340 2.08 0.97 -8.56
N ASP A 341 3.37 1.24 -8.80
CA ASP A 341 4.35 1.51 -7.75
C ASP A 341 3.93 2.70 -6.89
N GLY A 342 3.89 2.51 -5.59
CA GLY A 342 3.49 3.48 -4.57
C GLY A 342 2.60 2.87 -3.49
N ASN A 343 2.38 3.61 -2.42
CA ASN A 343 1.60 3.18 -1.28
C ASN A 343 0.12 2.89 -1.63
N THR A 344 -0.47 1.97 -0.87
CA THR A 344 -1.83 1.46 -1.14
C THR A 344 -2.73 1.64 0.08
N PHE A 345 -3.92 2.19 -0.11
CA PHE A 345 -4.96 2.21 0.91
C PHE A 345 -6.03 1.15 0.58
N VAL A 346 -6.22 0.19 1.47
CA VAL A 346 -7.23 -0.88 1.34
C VAL A 346 -8.43 -0.53 2.18
N GLN A 347 -9.53 -0.22 1.52
CA GLN A 347 -10.82 0.12 2.13
C GLN A 347 -11.68 -1.14 2.22
N ILE A 348 -11.88 -1.68 3.42
CA ILE A 348 -12.74 -2.83 3.67
C ILE A 348 -14.13 -2.27 4.00
N GLN A 349 -14.91 -2.02 2.94
CA GLN A 349 -16.20 -1.36 3.05
C GLN A 349 -17.34 -2.36 3.19
N PRO A 350 -18.24 -2.19 4.16
CA PRO A 350 -19.46 -2.97 4.24
C PRO A 350 -20.31 -2.83 2.98
N VAL A 351 -20.89 -3.94 2.50
CA VAL A 351 -21.66 -4.00 1.24
C VAL A 351 -22.84 -3.03 1.23
N ASN A 352 -23.45 -2.76 2.39
CA ASN A 352 -24.67 -1.96 2.53
C ASN A 352 -24.41 -0.43 2.60
N TYR A 353 -23.16 0.00 2.62
CA TYR A 353 -22.85 1.43 2.67
C TYR A 353 -22.53 2.00 1.30
N THR A 354 -22.86 3.28 1.13
CA THR A 354 -22.67 4.03 -0.12
C THR A 354 -21.19 4.10 -0.49
N LEU A 355 -20.92 3.84 -1.75
CA LEU A 355 -19.65 4.10 -2.42
C LEU A 355 -19.95 5.03 -3.60
N THR A 356 -19.22 6.15 -3.70
CA THR A 356 -19.25 7.04 -4.85
C THR A 356 -17.89 7.06 -5.50
N ILE A 357 -17.82 6.94 -6.82
CA ILE A 357 -16.62 7.02 -7.65
C ILE A 357 -16.98 7.88 -8.86
N GLU A 358 -16.37 9.10 -8.97
CA GLU A 358 -16.65 10.12 -9.98
C GLU A 358 -15.40 10.67 -10.64
#